data_876ccc3ddee7ed3f0f142d0ce6ea0482
#
_entry.id   876ccc3ddee7ed3f0f142d0ce6ea0482
#
_cell.length_a   1.000
_cell.length_b   1.000
_cell.length_c   1.000
_cell.angle_alpha   90.00
_cell.angle_beta   90.00
_cell.angle_gamma   90.00
#
_symmetry.space_group_name_H-M   'P 1'
#
loop_
_entity.id
_entity.type
_entity.pdbx_description
1 polymer ?
#
loop_
_entity_poly.entity_id
_entity_poly.type
_entity_poly.pdbx_seq_one_letter_code
_entity_poly.pdbx_strand_id
1 'polypeptide(L)'
;DLIVLIYLLVIPALSVMLGSFASRNPLASLGGSREVKLMIAYELPLVLAILVPVIQANSIRLGDLLLNPVPVTSLSGVLALLVCISCTQAKLTLVPFDMPEAETELSGGALIEYSGPPLAMFKLTRAMMLFTMPVLLVILFFGGLLSGPVWQRWLIGFLIWFVLVAITIVIRNTTPRVRVDQAVRFFWGPVSVIALLAVMLAWVGW
;
A
#
# COMPACT_ATOMS: atom_id res chain seq x y z
N ASP A 1 2.67 18.26 0.85
CA ASP A 1 1.38 17.54 0.72
C ASP A 1 1.55 16.04 0.80
N LEU A 2 2.52 15.45 0.05
CA LEU A 2 2.75 14.00 0.01
C LEU A 2 3.08 13.42 1.39
N ILE A 3 3.93 14.07 2.18
CA ILE A 3 4.30 13.62 3.53
C ILE A 3 3.05 13.48 4.41
N VAL A 4 2.19 14.51 4.42
CA VAL A 4 0.93 14.48 5.20
C VAL A 4 0.05 13.32 4.78
N LEU A 5 -0.05 13.07 3.47
CA LEU A 5 -0.86 11.98 2.94
C LEU A 5 -0.32 10.61 3.37
N ILE A 6 1.01 10.40 3.35
CA ILE A 6 1.61 9.14 3.82
C ILE A 6 1.27 8.91 5.29
N TYR A 7 1.41 9.94 6.16
CA TYR A 7 1.06 9.82 7.58
C TYR A 7 -0.43 9.56 7.80
N LEU A 8 -1.33 10.21 7.04
CA LEU A 8 -2.76 9.94 7.12
C LEU A 8 -3.11 8.50 6.72
N LEU A 9 -2.38 7.93 5.77
CA LEU A 9 -2.57 6.54 5.34
C LEU A 9 -2.08 5.50 6.37
N VAL A 10 -1.36 5.91 7.42
CA VAL A 10 -0.98 5.03 8.54
C VAL A 10 -2.11 4.90 9.56
N ILE A 11 -2.97 5.91 9.70
CA ILE A 11 -4.05 5.95 10.70
C ILE A 11 -4.97 4.72 10.67
N PRO A 12 -5.42 4.20 9.52
CA PRO A 12 -6.24 2.99 9.47
C PRO A 12 -5.61 1.77 10.13
N ALA A 13 -4.34 1.50 9.88
CA ALA A 13 -3.62 0.39 10.51
C ALA A 13 -3.48 0.61 12.02
N LEU A 14 -3.14 1.82 12.45
CA LEU A 14 -3.09 2.18 13.87
C LEU A 14 -4.45 2.00 14.55
N SER A 15 -5.55 2.35 13.91
CA SER A 15 -6.89 2.19 14.47
C SER A 15 -7.26 0.72 14.69
N VAL A 16 -6.90 -0.17 13.77
CA VAL A 16 -7.08 -1.61 13.93
C VAL A 16 -6.22 -2.15 15.08
N MET A 17 -4.95 -1.73 15.18
CA MET A 17 -4.08 -2.12 16.29
C MET A 17 -4.64 -1.70 17.65
N LEU A 18 -5.00 -0.43 17.80
CA LEU A 18 -5.56 0.10 19.05
C LEU A 18 -6.87 -0.60 19.40
N GLY A 19 -7.74 -0.82 18.41
CA GLY A 19 -8.98 -1.56 18.59
C GLY A 19 -8.73 -2.99 19.08
N SER A 20 -7.81 -3.71 18.45
CA SER A 20 -7.49 -5.10 18.83
C SER A 20 -6.96 -5.22 20.26
N PHE A 21 -6.09 -4.31 20.70
CA PHE A 21 -5.58 -4.31 22.09
C PHE A 21 -6.65 -3.86 23.09
N ALA A 22 -7.53 -2.93 22.72
CA ALA A 22 -8.62 -2.46 23.59
C ALA A 22 -9.69 -3.53 23.86
N SER A 23 -9.86 -4.51 22.99
CA SER A 23 -10.87 -5.57 23.11
C SER A 23 -10.64 -6.54 24.26
N ARG A 24 -9.45 -6.54 24.89
CA ARG A 24 -9.05 -7.44 25.99
C ARG A 24 -9.14 -8.94 25.68
N ASN A 25 -9.32 -9.32 24.41
CA ASN A 25 -9.31 -10.70 23.98
C ASN A 25 -7.89 -11.12 23.58
N PRO A 26 -7.36 -12.26 24.08
CA PRO A 26 -6.01 -12.73 23.74
C PRO A 26 -5.85 -13.00 22.23
N LEU A 27 -6.86 -13.51 21.55
CA LEU A 27 -6.81 -13.75 20.10
C LEU A 27 -6.75 -12.44 19.30
N ALA A 28 -7.54 -11.42 19.72
CA ALA A 28 -7.48 -10.10 19.11
C ALA A 28 -6.11 -9.44 19.34
N SER A 29 -5.54 -9.55 20.53
CA SER A 29 -4.21 -8.99 20.81
C SER A 29 -3.10 -9.66 20.00
N LEU A 30 -3.20 -10.97 19.74
CA LEU A 30 -2.31 -11.69 18.83
C LEU A 30 -2.47 -11.17 17.38
N GLY A 31 -3.70 -10.97 16.91
CA GLY A 31 -3.98 -10.35 15.61
C GLY A 31 -3.39 -8.95 15.50
N GLY A 32 -3.59 -8.10 16.52
CA GLY A 32 -3.00 -6.77 16.60
C GLY A 32 -1.49 -6.76 16.59
N SER A 33 -0.84 -7.68 17.31
CA SER A 33 0.62 -7.81 17.30
C SER A 33 1.18 -8.22 15.93
N ARG A 34 0.43 -9.03 15.16
CA ARG A 34 0.79 -9.39 13.77
C ARG A 34 0.64 -8.18 12.83
N GLU A 35 -0.37 -7.34 13.05
CA GLU A 35 -0.57 -6.09 12.29
C GLU A 35 0.60 -5.12 12.53
N VAL A 36 1.04 -4.94 13.80
CA VAL A 36 2.22 -4.11 14.14
C VAL A 36 3.45 -4.58 13.37
N LYS A 37 3.75 -5.90 13.39
CA LYS A 37 4.91 -6.46 12.69
C LYS A 37 4.83 -6.25 11.18
N LEU A 38 3.65 -6.45 10.60
CA LEU A 38 3.42 -6.27 9.18
C LEU A 38 3.59 -4.80 8.78
N MET A 39 3.00 -3.87 9.56
CA MET A 39 3.09 -2.44 9.32
C MET A 39 4.55 -1.97 9.30
N ILE A 40 5.33 -2.31 10.33
CA ILE A 40 6.75 -1.94 10.39
C ILE A 40 7.52 -2.54 9.20
N ALA A 41 7.13 -3.73 8.73
CA ALA A 41 7.81 -4.39 7.64
C ALA A 41 7.60 -3.69 6.29
N TYR A 42 6.36 -3.31 5.93
CA TYR A 42 6.08 -2.72 4.62
C TYR A 42 6.27 -1.19 4.56
N GLU A 43 6.26 -0.47 5.69
CA GLU A 43 6.32 0.99 5.69
C GLU A 43 7.66 1.51 5.15
N LEU A 44 8.77 0.88 5.52
CA LEU A 44 10.10 1.29 5.06
C LEU A 44 10.25 1.16 3.53
N PRO A 45 10.00 -0.01 2.89
CA PRO A 45 10.11 -0.10 1.42
C PRO A 45 9.05 0.75 0.70
N LEU A 46 7.88 0.98 1.28
CA LEU A 46 6.86 1.87 0.71
C LEU A 46 7.38 3.31 0.61
N VAL A 47 7.94 3.84 1.71
CA VAL A 47 8.51 5.20 1.72
C VAL A 47 9.66 5.32 0.73
N LEU A 48 10.56 4.35 0.68
CA LEU A 48 11.66 4.34 -0.29
C LEU A 48 11.15 4.35 -1.73
N ALA A 49 10.15 3.54 -2.05
CA ALA A 49 9.59 3.49 -3.40
C ALA A 49 8.87 4.80 -3.79
N ILE A 50 8.21 5.47 -2.85
CA ILE A 50 7.57 6.78 -3.07
C ILE A 50 8.62 7.89 -3.27
N LEU A 51 9.84 7.76 -2.74
CA LEU A 51 10.90 8.72 -2.99
C LEU A 51 11.37 8.75 -4.45
N VAL A 52 11.21 7.66 -5.21
CA VAL A 52 11.63 7.60 -6.61
C VAL A 52 10.93 8.67 -7.46
N PRO A 53 9.59 8.75 -7.54
CA PRO A 53 8.92 9.83 -8.29
C PRO A 53 9.20 11.22 -7.72
N VAL A 54 9.44 11.36 -6.42
CA VAL A 54 9.82 12.64 -5.80
C VAL A 54 11.18 13.12 -6.29
N ILE A 55 12.18 12.23 -6.36
CA ILE A 55 13.52 12.53 -6.86
C ILE A 55 13.45 12.94 -8.33
N GLN A 56 12.71 12.18 -9.16
CA GLN A 56 12.58 12.47 -10.59
C GLN A 56 11.84 13.79 -10.88
N ALA A 57 10.83 14.12 -10.07
CA ALA A 57 10.06 15.36 -10.22
C ALA A 57 10.69 16.57 -9.50
N ASN A 58 11.69 16.37 -8.63
CA ASN A 58 12.27 17.38 -7.74
C ASN A 58 11.22 18.17 -6.94
N SER A 59 10.08 17.56 -6.63
CA SER A 59 8.98 18.18 -5.89
C SER A 59 8.26 17.19 -5.00
N ILE A 60 7.77 17.68 -3.84
CA ILE A 60 6.97 16.91 -2.87
C ILE A 60 5.48 17.24 -3.03
N ARG A 61 5.11 18.15 -3.93
CA ARG A 61 3.73 18.55 -4.16
C ARG A 61 3.06 17.56 -5.12
N LEU A 62 1.91 17.04 -4.73
CA LEU A 62 1.12 16.11 -5.57
C LEU A 62 0.72 16.71 -6.93
N GLY A 63 0.46 18.04 -6.95
CA GLY A 63 0.14 18.74 -8.20
C GLY A 63 1.30 18.73 -9.20
N ASP A 64 2.52 18.91 -8.73
CA ASP A 64 3.72 18.91 -9.58
C ASP A 64 4.03 17.49 -10.07
N LEU A 65 3.85 16.48 -9.21
CA LEU A 65 4.00 15.07 -9.57
C LEU A 65 3.01 14.64 -10.68
N LEU A 66 1.82 15.23 -10.71
CA LEU A 66 0.81 15.01 -11.75
C LEU A 66 1.21 15.59 -13.12
N LEU A 67 2.04 16.63 -13.14
CA LEU A 67 2.43 17.36 -14.36
C LEU A 67 3.79 16.92 -14.91
N ASN A 68 4.59 16.22 -14.11
CA ASN A 68 5.95 15.79 -14.47
C ASN A 68 5.97 14.48 -15.28
N PRO A 69 7.10 14.17 -15.94
CA PRO A 69 7.22 12.96 -16.76
C PRO A 69 6.91 11.70 -15.95
N VAL A 70 6.39 10.71 -16.67
CA VAL A 70 5.86 9.45 -16.14
C VAL A 70 7.01 8.61 -15.54
N PRO A 71 7.11 8.42 -14.23
CA PRO A 71 8.18 7.60 -13.65
C PRO A 71 8.23 6.18 -14.20
N VAL A 72 7.09 5.62 -14.59
CA VAL A 72 6.99 4.27 -15.18
C VAL A 72 7.77 4.09 -16.50
N THR A 73 8.16 5.17 -17.18
CA THR A 73 8.99 5.05 -18.38
C THR A 73 10.47 4.77 -18.06
N SER A 74 10.90 5.00 -16.84
CA SER A 74 12.25 4.69 -16.36
C SER A 74 12.31 3.32 -15.66
N LEU A 75 13.47 2.67 -15.69
CA LEU A 75 13.69 1.41 -15.00
C LEU A 75 13.47 1.56 -13.47
N SER A 76 13.94 2.66 -12.90
CA SER A 76 13.75 2.99 -11.49
C SER A 76 12.27 3.11 -11.12
N GLY A 77 11.46 3.76 -11.96
CA GLY A 77 10.04 3.91 -11.73
C GLY A 77 9.27 2.60 -11.82
N VAL A 78 9.62 1.70 -12.77
CA VAL A 78 9.00 0.36 -12.85
C VAL A 78 9.31 -0.46 -11.60
N LEU A 79 10.56 -0.47 -11.14
CA LEU A 79 10.94 -1.19 -9.91
C LEU A 79 10.21 -0.63 -8.69
N ALA A 80 10.14 0.70 -8.56
CA ALA A 80 9.41 1.35 -7.48
C ALA A 80 7.91 1.04 -7.51
N LEU A 81 7.28 1.00 -8.70
CA LEU A 81 5.88 0.63 -8.85
C LEU A 81 5.63 -0.81 -8.38
N LEU A 82 6.48 -1.77 -8.73
CA LEU A 82 6.37 -3.16 -8.27
C LEU A 82 6.46 -3.27 -6.75
N VAL A 83 7.39 -2.53 -6.13
CA VAL A 83 7.50 -2.43 -4.67
C VAL A 83 6.22 -1.84 -4.08
N CYS A 84 5.71 -0.73 -4.64
CA CYS A 84 4.49 -0.08 -4.16
C CYS A 84 3.26 -1.00 -4.27
N ILE A 85 3.12 -1.79 -5.34
CA ILE A 85 2.02 -2.77 -5.47
C ILE A 85 2.11 -3.81 -4.36
N SER A 86 3.31 -4.36 -4.08
CA SER A 86 3.52 -5.33 -3.00
C SER A 86 3.22 -4.73 -1.62
N CYS A 87 3.65 -3.50 -1.36
CA CYS A 87 3.35 -2.78 -0.11
C CYS A 87 1.86 -2.43 0.02
N THR A 88 1.19 -2.08 -1.09
CA THR A 88 -0.26 -1.82 -1.11
C THR A 88 -1.03 -3.07 -0.73
N GLN A 89 -0.63 -4.25 -1.23
CA GLN A 89 -1.23 -5.53 -0.89
C GLN A 89 -1.14 -5.80 0.63
N ALA A 90 0.01 -5.54 1.24
CA ALA A 90 0.22 -5.68 2.68
C ALA A 90 -0.57 -4.65 3.49
N LYS A 91 -0.59 -3.39 3.04
CA LYS A 91 -1.30 -2.29 3.71
C LYS A 91 -2.83 -2.48 3.71
N LEU A 92 -3.36 -3.13 2.68
CA LEU A 92 -4.77 -3.51 2.59
C LEU A 92 -5.09 -4.80 3.35
N THR A 93 -4.09 -5.44 3.97
CA THR A 93 -4.23 -6.75 4.63
C THR A 93 -4.91 -7.80 3.75
N LEU A 94 -4.62 -7.75 2.45
CA LEU A 94 -5.13 -8.72 1.48
C LEU A 94 -4.18 -9.92 1.39
N VAL A 95 -4.71 -11.09 1.03
CA VAL A 95 -3.90 -12.26 0.71
C VAL A 95 -2.83 -11.85 -0.32
N PRO A 96 -1.55 -12.20 -0.14
CA PRO A 96 -0.95 -13.16 0.79
C PRO A 96 -0.66 -12.65 2.21
N PHE A 97 -0.89 -11.37 2.52
CA PHE A 97 -0.51 -10.73 3.80
C PHE A 97 -1.68 -10.57 4.78
N ASP A 98 -2.69 -11.43 4.68
CA ASP A 98 -3.89 -11.46 5.52
C ASP A 98 -3.64 -12.16 6.88
N MET A 99 -2.51 -11.87 7.52
CA MET A 99 -2.09 -12.53 8.76
C MET A 99 -2.80 -12.03 10.03
N PRO A 100 -3.16 -10.74 10.15
CA PRO A 100 -3.83 -10.21 11.33
C PRO A 100 -5.24 -10.74 11.51
N GLU A 101 -5.92 -11.09 10.40
CA GLU A 101 -7.30 -11.57 10.36
C GLU A 101 -7.44 -13.05 9.97
N ALA A 102 -6.35 -13.81 9.98
CA ALA A 102 -6.35 -15.22 9.57
C ALA A 102 -7.51 -16.00 10.21
N GLU A 103 -8.63 -16.14 9.49
CA GLU A 103 -9.85 -16.80 9.99
C GLU A 103 -9.58 -18.24 10.44
N THR A 104 -8.69 -18.95 9.74
CA THR A 104 -8.31 -20.33 10.04
C THR A 104 -7.44 -20.48 11.28
N GLU A 105 -6.69 -19.42 11.69
CA GLU A 105 -5.78 -19.47 12.84
C GLU A 105 -6.33 -18.73 14.06
N LEU A 106 -7.02 -17.60 13.85
CA LEU A 106 -7.42 -16.66 14.89
C LEU A 106 -8.93 -16.37 14.93
N SER A 107 -9.76 -17.11 14.17
CA SER A 107 -11.23 -16.95 14.15
C SER A 107 -11.72 -15.52 13.89
N GLY A 108 -11.02 -14.76 13.02
CA GLY A 108 -11.32 -13.34 12.75
C GLY A 108 -10.28 -12.36 13.32
N GLY A 109 -9.34 -12.84 14.10
CA GLY A 109 -8.13 -12.12 14.53
C GLY A 109 -8.39 -10.79 15.21
N ALA A 110 -7.81 -9.72 14.69
CA ALA A 110 -7.84 -8.38 15.29
C ALA A 110 -9.25 -7.81 15.54
N LEU A 111 -10.25 -8.24 14.76
CA LEU A 111 -11.62 -7.71 14.81
C LEU A 111 -12.64 -8.69 15.40
N ILE A 112 -12.24 -9.78 16.04
CA ILE A 112 -13.11 -10.86 16.54
C ILE A 112 -14.20 -10.37 17.50
N GLU A 113 -13.93 -9.38 18.36
CA GLU A 113 -14.87 -8.85 19.35
C GLU A 113 -15.81 -7.78 18.77
N TYR A 114 -15.50 -7.27 17.60
CA TYR A 114 -16.28 -6.19 17.01
C TYR A 114 -17.47 -6.72 16.21
N SER A 115 -18.68 -6.21 16.53
CA SER A 115 -19.93 -6.51 15.84
C SER A 115 -20.71 -5.24 15.54
N GLY A 116 -21.67 -5.29 14.62
CA GLY A 116 -22.53 -4.17 14.28
C GLY A 116 -21.79 -2.94 13.73
N PRO A 117 -22.13 -1.70 14.19
CA PRO A 117 -21.59 -0.47 13.63
C PRO A 117 -20.06 -0.33 13.70
N PRO A 118 -19.36 -0.68 14.80
CA PRO A 118 -17.90 -0.58 14.83
C PRO A 118 -17.20 -1.48 13.78
N LEU A 119 -17.68 -2.71 13.61
CA LEU A 119 -17.15 -3.61 12.58
C LEU A 119 -17.40 -3.04 11.16
N ALA A 120 -18.58 -2.45 10.94
CA ALA A 120 -18.90 -1.80 9.67
C ALA A 120 -17.95 -0.65 9.37
N MET A 121 -17.56 0.15 10.36
CA MET A 121 -16.58 1.24 10.19
C MET A 121 -15.21 0.71 9.77
N PHE A 122 -14.69 -0.36 10.39
CA PHE A 122 -13.42 -0.97 9.98
C PHE A 122 -13.48 -1.51 8.55
N LYS A 123 -14.58 -2.20 8.18
CA LYS A 123 -14.77 -2.70 6.81
C LYS A 123 -14.89 -1.57 5.78
N LEU A 124 -15.61 -0.48 6.13
CA LEU A 124 -15.72 0.71 5.28
C LEU A 124 -14.35 1.36 5.08
N THR A 125 -13.56 1.51 6.15
CA THR A 125 -12.20 2.05 6.07
C THR A 125 -11.33 1.26 5.10
N ARG A 126 -11.42 -0.07 5.10
CA ARG A 126 -10.71 -0.92 4.13
C ARG A 126 -11.17 -0.70 2.71
N ALA A 127 -12.48 -0.61 2.48
CA ALA A 127 -13.02 -0.31 1.17
C ALA A 127 -12.53 1.05 0.66
N MET A 128 -12.49 2.06 1.53
CA MET A 128 -11.93 3.37 1.20
C MET A 128 -10.43 3.29 0.89
N MET A 129 -9.66 2.52 1.66
CA MET A 129 -8.23 2.30 1.39
C MET A 129 -7.98 1.57 0.07
N LEU A 130 -8.83 0.59 -0.30
CA LEU A 130 -8.76 -0.11 -1.60
C LEU A 130 -8.96 0.86 -2.77
N PHE A 131 -9.73 1.93 -2.58
CA PHE A 131 -9.87 3.00 -3.57
C PHE A 131 -8.68 3.96 -3.54
N THR A 132 -8.30 4.44 -2.35
CA THR A 132 -7.32 5.53 -2.17
C THR A 132 -5.90 5.10 -2.54
N MET A 133 -5.47 3.88 -2.20
CA MET A 133 -4.10 3.41 -2.48
C MET A 133 -3.80 3.33 -3.98
N PRO A 134 -4.63 2.69 -4.83
CA PRO A 134 -4.39 2.71 -6.27
C PRO A 134 -4.48 4.13 -6.88
N VAL A 135 -5.35 5.03 -6.38
CA VAL A 135 -5.38 6.43 -6.82
C VAL A 135 -4.05 7.13 -6.53
N LEU A 136 -3.48 6.91 -5.35
CA LEU A 136 -2.16 7.44 -5.01
C LEU A 136 -1.09 6.93 -5.99
N LEU A 137 -1.10 5.64 -6.32
CA LEU A 137 -0.16 5.06 -7.29
C LEU A 137 -0.34 5.65 -8.70
N VAL A 138 -1.58 5.92 -9.13
CA VAL A 138 -1.84 6.60 -10.41
C VAL A 138 -1.21 7.99 -10.42
N ILE A 139 -1.39 8.76 -9.36
CA ILE A 139 -0.84 10.12 -9.25
C ILE A 139 0.69 10.10 -9.26
N LEU A 140 1.31 9.18 -8.51
CA LEU A 140 2.76 9.12 -8.34
C LEU A 140 3.49 8.60 -9.58
N PHE A 141 2.95 7.59 -10.24
CA PHE A 141 3.68 6.88 -11.31
C PHE A 141 3.18 7.17 -12.72
N PHE A 142 1.93 7.61 -12.88
CA PHE A 142 1.29 7.81 -14.18
C PHE A 142 0.84 9.26 -14.42
N GLY A 143 1.25 10.21 -13.56
CA GLY A 143 0.81 11.61 -13.62
C GLY A 143 0.97 12.24 -15.00
N GLY A 144 2.13 12.13 -15.63
CA GLY A 144 2.42 12.71 -16.94
C GLY A 144 1.56 12.15 -18.11
N LEU A 145 1.01 10.93 -18.00
CA LEU A 145 0.05 10.38 -18.98
C LEU A 145 -1.31 11.10 -18.91
N LEU A 146 -1.56 11.81 -17.83
CA LEU A 146 -2.80 12.56 -17.62
C LEU A 146 -2.75 13.99 -18.21
N SER A 147 -1.84 14.29 -19.13
CA SER A 147 -1.60 15.64 -19.69
C SER A 147 -2.52 16.04 -20.84
N GLY A 148 -3.59 15.28 -21.13
CA GLY A 148 -4.58 15.57 -22.17
C GLY A 148 -5.74 16.50 -21.75
N PRO A 149 -6.80 16.69 -22.58
CA PRO A 149 -8.01 17.38 -22.22
C PRO A 149 -8.70 16.71 -21.02
N VAL A 150 -9.49 17.48 -20.27
CA VAL A 150 -10.06 17.07 -18.97
C VAL A 150 -10.75 15.70 -19.01
N TRP A 151 -11.56 15.45 -20.02
CA TRP A 151 -12.30 14.19 -20.14
C TRP A 151 -11.37 12.98 -20.41
N GLN A 152 -10.31 13.15 -21.19
CA GLN A 152 -9.31 12.10 -21.45
C GLN A 152 -8.51 11.78 -20.18
N ARG A 153 -8.16 12.78 -19.37
CA ARG A 153 -7.48 12.58 -18.07
C ARG A 153 -8.30 11.68 -17.17
N TRP A 154 -9.59 11.96 -17.01
CA TRP A 154 -10.47 11.15 -16.18
C TRP A 154 -10.60 9.72 -16.70
N LEU A 155 -10.74 9.56 -18.02
CA LEU A 155 -10.89 8.24 -18.63
C LEU A 155 -9.60 7.40 -18.48
N ILE A 156 -8.44 7.96 -18.82
CA ILE A 156 -7.15 7.29 -18.69
C ILE A 156 -6.85 6.99 -17.21
N GLY A 157 -7.03 7.96 -16.31
CA GLY A 157 -6.83 7.78 -14.89
C GLY A 157 -7.71 6.68 -14.29
N PHE A 158 -8.99 6.65 -14.67
CA PHE A 158 -9.91 5.59 -14.26
C PHE A 158 -9.51 4.21 -14.80
N LEU A 159 -9.07 4.13 -16.05
CA LEU A 159 -8.63 2.88 -16.65
C LEU A 159 -7.38 2.33 -15.96
N ILE A 160 -6.37 3.17 -15.70
CA ILE A 160 -5.16 2.77 -14.98
C ILE A 160 -5.50 2.35 -13.54
N TRP A 161 -6.34 3.13 -12.86
CA TRP A 161 -6.85 2.77 -11.52
C TRP A 161 -7.52 1.40 -11.53
N PHE A 162 -8.40 1.14 -12.49
CA PHE A 162 -9.09 -0.14 -12.63
C PHE A 162 -8.10 -1.30 -12.85
N VAL A 163 -7.07 -1.09 -13.69
CA VAL A 163 -6.01 -2.09 -13.92
C VAL A 163 -5.23 -2.37 -12.63
N LEU A 164 -4.87 -1.35 -11.85
CA LEU A 164 -4.17 -1.53 -10.57
C LEU A 164 -5.03 -2.30 -9.56
N VAL A 165 -6.32 -1.98 -9.47
CA VAL A 165 -7.26 -2.73 -8.62
C VAL A 165 -7.41 -4.17 -9.11
N ALA A 166 -7.50 -4.40 -10.42
CA ALA A 166 -7.56 -5.75 -10.98
C ALA A 166 -6.29 -6.55 -10.65
N ILE A 167 -5.10 -5.94 -10.73
CA ILE A 167 -3.83 -6.58 -10.35
C ILE A 167 -3.87 -6.99 -8.87
N THR A 168 -4.30 -6.10 -7.96
CA THR A 168 -4.39 -6.43 -6.53
C THR A 168 -5.37 -7.58 -6.26
N ILE A 169 -6.50 -7.63 -6.98
CA ILE A 169 -7.47 -8.72 -6.86
C ILE A 169 -6.92 -10.04 -7.44
N VAL A 170 -6.22 -9.99 -8.56
CA VAL A 170 -5.57 -11.17 -9.16
C VAL A 170 -4.51 -11.74 -8.20
N ILE A 171 -3.65 -10.90 -7.64
CA ILE A 171 -2.66 -11.32 -6.65
C ILE A 171 -3.36 -11.99 -5.46
N ARG A 172 -4.42 -11.36 -4.93
CA ARG A 172 -5.22 -11.93 -3.83
C ARG A 172 -5.74 -13.33 -4.12
N ASN A 173 -6.17 -13.60 -5.36
CA ASN A 173 -6.81 -14.86 -5.73
C ASN A 173 -5.82 -15.95 -6.15
N THR A 174 -4.60 -15.57 -6.57
CA THR A 174 -3.60 -16.51 -7.10
C THR A 174 -2.55 -16.92 -6.08
N THR A 175 -2.31 -16.09 -5.05
CA THR A 175 -1.22 -16.33 -4.10
C THR A 175 -1.72 -17.03 -2.83
N PRO A 176 -0.96 -18.00 -2.29
CA PRO A 176 -1.25 -18.60 -0.98
C PRO A 176 -0.90 -17.65 0.15
N ARG A 177 -1.47 -17.86 1.33
CA ARG A 177 -1.13 -17.13 2.56
C ARG A 177 0.32 -17.34 2.97
N VAL A 178 0.95 -16.27 3.46
CA VAL A 178 2.33 -16.28 3.95
C VAL A 178 2.34 -16.14 5.48
N ARG A 179 3.32 -16.76 6.15
CA ARG A 179 3.51 -16.60 7.61
C ARG A 179 4.13 -15.24 7.93
N VAL A 180 3.88 -14.74 9.14
CA VAL A 180 4.38 -13.41 9.59
C VAL A 180 5.89 -13.28 9.41
N ASP A 181 6.66 -14.30 9.82
CA ASP A 181 8.12 -14.27 9.72
C ASP A 181 8.62 -14.25 8.28
N GLN A 182 7.89 -14.93 7.37
CA GLN A 182 8.20 -14.94 5.95
C GLN A 182 7.87 -13.56 5.32
N ALA A 183 6.77 -12.92 5.71
CA ALA A 183 6.41 -11.60 5.23
C ALA A 183 7.41 -10.53 5.69
N VAL A 184 7.82 -10.56 6.95
CA VAL A 184 8.85 -9.64 7.46
C VAL A 184 10.16 -9.83 6.69
N ARG A 185 10.62 -11.06 6.48
CA ARG A 185 11.83 -11.35 5.69
C ARG A 185 11.67 -10.91 4.24
N PHE A 186 10.48 -11.06 3.65
CA PHE A 186 10.19 -10.63 2.28
C PHE A 186 10.29 -9.10 2.13
N PHE A 187 9.67 -8.33 3.03
CA PHE A 187 9.71 -6.87 2.95
C PHE A 187 11.08 -6.29 3.32
N TRP A 188 11.74 -6.81 4.36
CA TRP A 188 13.06 -6.32 4.79
C TRP A 188 14.22 -6.84 3.93
N GLY A 189 14.05 -7.98 3.26
CA GLY A 189 15.04 -8.54 2.35
C GLY A 189 14.84 -8.03 0.93
N PRO A 190 14.26 -8.85 0.02
CA PRO A 190 14.22 -8.53 -1.41
C PRO A 190 13.47 -7.23 -1.73
N VAL A 191 12.35 -6.93 -1.07
CA VAL A 191 11.54 -5.75 -1.42
C VAL A 191 12.27 -4.46 -1.05
N SER A 192 12.88 -4.38 0.13
CA SER A 192 13.64 -3.18 0.53
C SER A 192 14.92 -3.01 -0.29
N VAL A 193 15.59 -4.12 -0.67
CA VAL A 193 16.76 -4.06 -1.56
C VAL A 193 16.37 -3.53 -2.93
N ILE A 194 15.27 -4.01 -3.53
CA ILE A 194 14.75 -3.50 -4.81
C ILE A 194 14.37 -2.02 -4.69
N ALA A 195 13.73 -1.61 -3.58
CA ALA A 195 13.38 -0.22 -3.32
C ALA A 195 14.63 0.69 -3.24
N LEU A 196 15.66 0.25 -2.54
CA LEU A 196 16.94 0.98 -2.47
C LEU A 196 17.62 1.08 -3.84
N LEU A 197 17.64 -0.02 -4.62
CA LEU A 197 18.17 0.00 -5.98
C LEU A 197 17.38 0.96 -6.87
N ALA A 198 16.05 1.02 -6.75
CA ALA A 198 15.21 1.94 -7.50
C ALA A 198 15.55 3.42 -7.15
N VAL A 199 15.78 3.73 -5.88
CA VAL A 199 16.19 5.08 -5.42
C VAL A 199 17.58 5.43 -5.98
N MET A 200 18.54 4.50 -5.93
CA MET A 200 19.88 4.72 -6.48
C MET A 200 19.86 4.97 -7.99
N LEU A 201 19.07 4.18 -8.73
CA LEU A 201 18.89 4.36 -10.19
C LEU A 201 18.22 5.70 -10.52
N ALA A 202 17.22 6.12 -9.73
CA ALA A 202 16.57 7.42 -9.89
C ALA A 202 17.55 8.59 -9.69
N TRP A 203 18.52 8.44 -8.78
CA TRP A 203 19.59 9.44 -8.55
C TRP A 203 20.55 9.54 -9.75
N VAL A 204 20.81 8.44 -10.44
CA VAL A 204 21.67 8.38 -11.63
C VAL A 204 20.90 8.84 -12.89
N GLY A 205 19.57 9.00 -12.83
CA GLY A 205 18.73 9.48 -13.94
C GLY A 205 18.24 8.35 -14.87
N TRP A 206 18.23 7.10 -14.40
CA TRP A 206 17.75 5.92 -15.16
C TRP A 206 16.32 5.52 -14.78
#